data_2aa18193a2fca935e94a4dea530a9081
#
_entry.id   2aa18193a2fca935e94a4dea530a9081
#
_cell.length_a   1.000
_cell.length_b   1.000
_cell.length_c   1.000
_cell.angle_alpha   90.00
_cell.angle_beta   90.00
_cell.angle_gamma   90.00
#
_symmetry.space_group_name_H-M   'P 1'
#
loop_
_entity.id
_entity.type
_entity.pdbx_description
1 polymer ?
#
loop_
_entity_poly.entity_id
_entity_poly.type
_entity_poly.pdbx_seq_one_letter_code
_entity_poly.pdbx_strand_id
1 'polypeptide(L)'
;MRKSNYLWLLLVAVLLLPAQEMAAKKKKEKEVTDRELWAGVLYQMAAPVLSNMSEGKLQENMQVELSPTWDGRDKRVTYMECFGRLMAGLAPWLSLPDDDTAEGIQRKQLRTWALQGYKNAVDPLSPDYLLWSENFQTLVDAAYIAESFIRGYNSYAINQLESTQKDIEKEIKTTN
;
A
#
# COMPACT_ATOMS: atom_id res chain seq x y z
N MET A 1 -12.79 14.95 78.34
CA MET A 1 -12.17 15.49 77.09
C MET A 1 -11.40 14.38 76.45
N ARG A 2 -11.96 13.73 75.38
CA ARG A 2 -11.37 12.58 74.73
C ARG A 2 -11.87 12.58 73.26
N LYS A 3 -11.46 13.56 72.47
CA LYS A 3 -11.90 13.74 71.06
C LYS A 3 -10.74 13.86 70.04
N SER A 4 -9.50 13.56 70.40
CA SER A 4 -8.36 13.86 69.56
C SER A 4 -7.74 12.68 68.82
N ASN A 5 -8.11 11.43 69.08
CA ASN A 5 -7.37 10.26 68.56
C ASN A 5 -7.95 9.67 67.27
N TYR A 6 -9.17 10.02 66.90
CA TYR A 6 -9.80 9.46 65.69
C TYR A 6 -9.42 10.21 64.40
N LEU A 7 -9.00 11.46 64.54
CA LEU A 7 -8.59 12.26 63.39
C LEU A 7 -7.25 11.75 62.80
N TRP A 8 -6.37 11.26 63.67
CA TRP A 8 -5.09 10.68 63.29
C TRP A 8 -5.23 9.33 62.61
N LEU A 9 -6.15 8.50 63.03
CA LEU A 9 -6.46 7.20 62.42
C LEU A 9 -7.10 7.35 61.04
N LEU A 10 -7.94 8.37 60.82
CA LEU A 10 -8.49 8.70 59.50
C LEU A 10 -7.44 9.24 58.53
N LEU A 11 -6.46 10.00 59.00
CA LEU A 11 -5.37 10.54 58.17
C LEU A 11 -4.40 9.45 57.71
N VAL A 12 -4.13 8.44 58.56
CA VAL A 12 -3.29 7.28 58.21
C VAL A 12 -4.02 6.34 57.23
N ALA A 13 -5.34 6.18 57.35
CA ALA A 13 -6.14 5.35 56.45
C ALA A 13 -6.23 5.98 55.02
N VAL A 14 -6.24 7.30 54.90
CA VAL A 14 -6.27 8.00 53.59
C VAL A 14 -4.91 7.95 52.88
N LEU A 15 -3.81 7.81 53.64
CA LEU A 15 -2.45 7.70 53.04
C LEU A 15 -2.10 6.31 52.53
N LEU A 16 -2.87 5.28 52.93
CA LEU A 16 -2.62 3.89 52.52
C LEU A 16 -3.43 3.43 51.29
N LEU A 17 -4.41 4.23 50.84
CA LEU A 17 -5.30 3.84 49.77
C LEU A 17 -4.80 4.08 48.30
N PRO A 18 -3.86 4.98 47.98
CA PRO A 18 -3.53 5.21 46.57
C PRO A 18 -2.37 4.38 46.00
N ALA A 19 -1.67 3.58 46.80
CA ALA A 19 -0.50 2.88 46.31
C ALA A 19 -0.80 1.60 45.51
N GLN A 20 -1.99 1.06 45.62
CA GLN A 20 -2.38 -0.18 44.93
C GLN A 20 -3.09 0.05 43.59
N GLU A 21 -3.67 1.21 43.34
CA GLU A 21 -4.34 1.48 42.05
C GLU A 21 -3.43 2.05 40.96
N MET A 22 -2.26 2.59 41.30
CA MET A 22 -1.31 3.08 40.29
C MET A 22 -0.41 1.99 39.69
N ALA A 23 -0.42 0.77 40.21
CA ALA A 23 0.30 -0.37 39.65
C ALA A 23 -0.50 -1.16 38.59
N ALA A 24 -1.78 -0.83 38.38
CA ALA A 24 -2.66 -1.53 37.46
C ALA A 24 -2.83 -0.76 36.16
N LYS A 25 -2.26 -1.32 35.16
CA LYS A 25 -2.39 -1.00 33.72
C LYS A 25 -1.25 -0.18 33.10
N LYS A 26 -0.01 -0.63 33.18
CA LYS A 26 0.81 -0.64 32.00
C LYS A 26 0.12 -1.61 31.03
N LYS A 27 -0.72 -1.07 30.14
CA LYS A 27 -1.19 -1.78 28.95
C LYS A 27 0.09 -2.29 28.29
N LYS A 28 0.34 -3.61 28.33
CA LYS A 28 1.44 -4.18 27.54
C LYS A 28 1.19 -3.68 26.11
N GLU A 29 1.98 -2.76 25.61
CA GLU A 29 1.99 -2.44 24.20
C GLU A 29 2.19 -3.78 23.49
N LYS A 30 1.26 -4.15 22.63
CA LYS A 30 1.37 -5.36 21.85
C LYS A 30 2.64 -5.19 21.00
N GLU A 31 3.61 -6.04 21.22
CA GLU A 31 4.84 -6.05 20.45
C GLU A 31 4.46 -6.32 18.99
N VAL A 32 4.78 -5.35 18.12
CA VAL A 32 4.50 -5.44 16.67
C VAL A 32 5.44 -6.47 16.08
N THR A 33 4.92 -7.49 15.45
CA THR A 33 5.74 -8.50 14.77
C THR A 33 6.39 -7.92 13.50
N ASP A 34 7.52 -8.49 13.05
CA ASP A 34 8.17 -8.09 11.80
C ASP A 34 7.20 -8.15 10.62
N ARG A 35 6.31 -9.14 10.59
CA ARG A 35 5.28 -9.25 9.56
C ARG A 35 4.30 -8.07 9.58
N GLU A 36 3.78 -7.73 10.76
CA GLU A 36 2.87 -6.59 10.92
C GLU A 36 3.56 -5.28 10.49
N LEU A 37 4.84 -5.12 10.86
CA LEU A 37 5.64 -3.96 10.47
C LEU A 37 5.79 -3.87 8.93
N TRP A 38 6.26 -4.94 8.30
CA TRP A 38 6.52 -4.95 6.85
C TRP A 38 5.24 -4.87 6.02
N ALA A 39 4.16 -5.55 6.44
CA ALA A 39 2.85 -5.43 5.79
C ALA A 39 2.30 -3.99 5.90
N GLY A 40 2.50 -3.34 7.07
CA GLY A 40 2.13 -1.94 7.27
C GLY A 40 2.89 -0.98 6.37
N VAL A 41 4.22 -1.13 6.26
CA VAL A 41 5.06 -0.34 5.33
C VAL A 41 4.61 -0.55 3.89
N LEU A 42 4.40 -1.80 3.47
CA LEU A 42 3.95 -2.13 2.13
C LEU A 42 2.60 -1.47 1.81
N TYR A 43 1.65 -1.52 2.74
CA TYR A 43 0.36 -0.86 2.58
C TYR A 43 0.49 0.66 2.45
N GLN A 44 1.31 1.29 3.29
CA GLN A 44 1.55 2.74 3.24
C GLN A 44 2.16 3.20 1.92
N MET A 45 3.03 2.39 1.32
CA MET A 45 3.61 2.68 0.00
C MET A 45 2.61 2.45 -1.13
N ALA A 46 1.82 1.38 -1.06
CA ALA A 46 0.94 0.95 -2.14
C ALA A 46 -0.38 1.73 -2.19
N ALA A 47 -0.98 2.03 -1.04
CA ALA A 47 -2.32 2.61 -0.99
C ALA A 47 -2.45 3.93 -1.74
N PRO A 48 -1.55 4.93 -1.59
CA PRO A 48 -1.67 6.19 -2.32
C PRO A 48 -1.53 6.03 -3.84
N VAL A 49 -0.67 5.11 -4.29
CA VAL A 49 -0.49 4.86 -5.73
C VAL A 49 -1.70 4.15 -6.30
N LEU A 50 -2.12 3.05 -5.69
CA LEU A 50 -3.18 2.21 -6.23
C LEU A 50 -4.56 2.86 -6.12
N SER A 51 -4.87 3.60 -5.04
CA SER A 51 -6.13 4.33 -4.94
C SER A 51 -6.25 5.38 -6.04
N ASN A 52 -5.22 6.22 -6.22
CA ASN A 52 -5.21 7.23 -7.27
C ASN A 52 -5.26 6.60 -8.67
N MET A 53 -4.46 5.56 -8.93
CA MET A 53 -4.47 4.87 -10.22
C MET A 53 -5.85 4.24 -10.52
N SER A 54 -6.54 3.72 -9.50
CA SER A 54 -7.88 3.16 -9.66
C SER A 54 -8.95 4.20 -10.00
N GLU A 55 -8.74 5.44 -9.58
CA GLU A 55 -9.64 6.57 -9.82
C GLU A 55 -9.29 7.39 -11.08
N GLY A 56 -8.21 7.06 -11.78
CA GLY A 56 -7.71 7.84 -12.90
C GLY A 56 -7.11 9.19 -12.46
N LYS A 57 -6.51 9.26 -11.27
CA LYS A 57 -5.98 10.48 -10.65
C LYS A 57 -4.50 10.42 -10.29
N LEU A 58 -3.78 9.36 -10.68
CA LEU A 58 -2.38 9.23 -10.32
C LEU A 58 -1.55 10.37 -10.92
N GLN A 59 -1.74 10.66 -12.20
CA GLN A 59 -0.99 11.71 -12.88
C GLN A 59 -1.37 13.12 -12.40
N GLU A 60 -2.60 13.30 -11.93
CA GLU A 60 -3.07 14.56 -11.35
C GLU A 60 -2.44 14.81 -9.96
N ASN A 61 -2.41 13.78 -9.12
CA ASN A 61 -2.07 13.91 -7.70
C ASN A 61 -0.59 13.62 -7.39
N MET A 62 0.11 12.88 -8.27
CA MET A 62 1.53 12.59 -8.09
C MET A 62 2.39 13.64 -8.77
N GLN A 63 3.00 14.53 -7.98
CA GLN A 63 3.97 15.49 -8.47
C GLN A 63 5.30 14.80 -8.75
N VAL A 64 5.83 14.99 -9.97
CA VAL A 64 7.13 14.45 -10.38
C VAL A 64 8.19 15.54 -10.22
N GLU A 65 9.12 15.33 -9.30
CA GLU A 65 10.33 16.14 -9.17
C GLU A 65 11.38 15.67 -10.17
N LEU A 66 11.83 16.56 -11.02
CA LEU A 66 12.85 16.25 -12.02
C LEU A 66 14.23 16.64 -11.49
N SER A 67 15.23 15.81 -11.78
CA SER A 67 16.63 16.15 -11.53
C SER A 67 17.02 17.41 -12.31
N PRO A 68 17.89 18.28 -11.75
CA PRO A 68 18.48 19.38 -12.51
C PRO A 68 19.22 18.94 -13.77
N THR A 69 19.62 17.66 -13.84
CA THR A 69 20.28 17.02 -14.99
C THR A 69 19.36 16.10 -15.77
N TRP A 70 18.05 16.36 -15.71
CA TRP A 70 17.08 15.57 -16.47
C TRP A 70 17.38 15.61 -17.97
N ASP A 71 17.33 14.46 -18.62
CA ASP A 71 17.73 14.29 -20.03
C ASP A 71 16.67 14.78 -21.06
N GLY A 72 15.56 15.33 -20.58
CA GLY A 72 14.48 15.87 -21.42
C GLY A 72 13.45 14.86 -21.89
N ARG A 73 13.56 13.57 -21.50
CA ARG A 73 12.51 12.58 -21.82
C ARG A 73 11.18 12.96 -21.18
N ASP A 74 10.09 12.45 -21.73
CA ASP A 74 8.76 12.71 -21.17
C ASP A 74 8.68 12.24 -19.69
N LYS A 75 8.31 13.14 -18.80
CA LYS A 75 8.19 12.84 -17.36
C LYS A 75 7.12 11.77 -17.07
N ARG A 76 6.21 11.51 -18.00
CA ARG A 76 5.17 10.47 -17.84
C ARG A 76 5.74 9.07 -17.69
N VAL A 77 6.98 8.82 -18.09
CA VAL A 77 7.69 7.55 -17.82
C VAL A 77 7.71 7.22 -16.32
N THR A 78 7.76 8.24 -15.46
CA THR A 78 7.79 8.07 -14.00
C THR A 78 6.54 7.40 -13.45
N TYR A 79 5.37 7.66 -14.04
CA TYR A 79 4.12 7.01 -13.61
C TYR A 79 4.12 5.53 -13.94
N MET A 80 4.63 5.15 -15.11
CA MET A 80 4.78 3.75 -15.49
C MET A 80 5.82 3.03 -14.62
N GLU A 81 6.94 3.69 -14.34
CA GLU A 81 7.97 3.18 -13.42
C GLU A 81 7.40 2.96 -12.02
N CYS A 82 6.67 3.96 -11.47
CA CYS A 82 6.04 3.88 -10.16
C CYS A 82 5.05 2.71 -10.08
N PHE A 83 4.11 2.63 -11.01
CA PHE A 83 3.08 1.59 -11.01
C PHE A 83 3.68 0.21 -11.27
N GLY A 84 4.52 0.06 -12.30
CA GLY A 84 5.08 -1.23 -12.72
C GLY A 84 5.97 -1.85 -11.64
N ARG A 85 6.89 -1.09 -11.07
CA ARG A 85 7.80 -1.59 -10.01
C ARG A 85 7.03 -1.91 -8.73
N LEU A 86 6.06 -1.06 -8.35
CA LEU A 86 5.19 -1.35 -7.21
C LEU A 86 4.45 -2.67 -7.42
N MET A 87 3.85 -2.88 -8.59
CA MET A 87 3.08 -4.09 -8.88
C MET A 87 3.95 -5.34 -8.92
N ALA A 88 5.16 -5.28 -9.47
CA ALA A 88 6.09 -6.40 -9.46
C ALA A 88 6.47 -6.85 -8.03
N GLY A 89 6.66 -5.88 -7.12
CA GLY A 89 6.93 -6.16 -5.71
C GLY A 89 5.70 -6.64 -4.93
N LEU A 90 4.54 -6.10 -5.24
CA LEU A 90 3.30 -6.31 -4.49
C LEU A 90 2.57 -7.59 -4.87
N ALA A 91 2.68 -8.04 -6.13
CA ALA A 91 1.93 -9.15 -6.69
C ALA A 91 1.98 -10.45 -5.87
N PRO A 92 3.13 -10.90 -5.33
CA PRO A 92 3.16 -12.11 -4.51
C PRO A 92 2.30 -12.00 -3.25
N TRP A 93 2.31 -10.84 -2.61
CA TRP A 93 1.50 -10.61 -1.40
C TRP A 93 0.01 -10.49 -1.73
N LEU A 94 -0.34 -9.81 -2.81
CA LEU A 94 -1.73 -9.74 -3.30
C LEU A 94 -2.28 -11.13 -3.70
N SER A 95 -1.42 -12.08 -4.02
CA SER A 95 -1.79 -13.45 -4.41
C SER A 95 -2.19 -14.35 -3.24
N LEU A 96 -1.93 -13.93 -2.00
CA LEU A 96 -2.32 -14.68 -0.82
C LEU A 96 -3.85 -14.79 -0.73
N PRO A 97 -4.38 -15.92 -0.18
CA PRO A 97 -5.82 -16.11 0.02
C PRO A 97 -6.44 -14.98 0.85
N ASP A 98 -7.72 -14.72 0.62
CA ASP A 98 -8.48 -13.80 1.46
C ASP A 98 -8.66 -14.37 2.87
N ASP A 99 -8.58 -13.49 3.85
CA ASP A 99 -8.83 -13.78 5.25
C ASP A 99 -9.41 -12.53 5.94
N ASP A 100 -9.97 -12.72 7.13
CA ASP A 100 -10.62 -11.65 7.91
C ASP A 100 -9.66 -10.92 8.85
N THR A 101 -8.36 -11.12 8.71
CA THR A 101 -7.35 -10.34 9.45
C THR A 101 -7.29 -8.90 8.94
N ALA A 102 -6.77 -8.00 9.76
CA ALA A 102 -6.53 -6.62 9.34
C ALA A 102 -5.64 -6.57 8.07
N GLU A 103 -4.62 -7.41 8.00
CA GLU A 103 -3.76 -7.57 6.81
C GLU A 103 -4.55 -8.08 5.61
N GLY A 104 -5.41 -9.09 5.77
CA GLY A 104 -6.23 -9.65 4.70
C GLY A 104 -7.23 -8.64 4.12
N ILE A 105 -7.85 -7.84 4.98
CA ILE A 105 -8.77 -6.76 4.56
C ILE A 105 -8.02 -5.70 3.74
N GLN A 106 -6.84 -5.25 4.21
CA GLN A 106 -6.00 -4.29 3.48
C GLN A 106 -5.55 -4.86 2.12
N ARG A 107 -5.12 -6.11 2.08
CA ARG A 107 -4.70 -6.81 0.87
C ARG A 107 -5.83 -6.89 -0.16
N LYS A 108 -7.04 -7.23 0.27
CA LYS A 108 -8.22 -7.27 -0.59
C LYS A 108 -8.56 -5.91 -1.18
N GLN A 109 -8.46 -4.85 -0.37
CA GLN A 109 -8.67 -3.48 -0.84
C GLN A 109 -7.64 -3.09 -1.91
N LEU A 110 -6.35 -3.31 -1.63
CA LEU A 110 -5.29 -3.01 -2.60
C LEU A 110 -5.43 -3.82 -3.89
N ARG A 111 -5.86 -5.08 -3.79
CA ARG A 111 -6.13 -5.92 -4.96
C ARG A 111 -7.23 -5.31 -5.83
N THR A 112 -8.32 -4.84 -5.23
CA THR A 112 -9.41 -4.18 -5.95
C THR A 112 -8.92 -2.95 -6.71
N TRP A 113 -8.12 -2.10 -6.06
CA TRP A 113 -7.55 -0.92 -6.70
C TRP A 113 -6.53 -1.29 -7.79
N ALA A 114 -5.69 -2.29 -7.55
CA ALA A 114 -4.72 -2.76 -8.54
C ALA A 114 -5.41 -3.25 -9.83
N LEU A 115 -6.48 -4.02 -9.70
CA LEU A 115 -7.26 -4.50 -10.85
C LEU A 115 -7.84 -3.37 -11.68
N GLN A 116 -8.39 -2.34 -11.05
CA GLN A 116 -8.87 -1.16 -11.77
C GLN A 116 -7.70 -0.33 -12.32
N GLY A 117 -6.60 -0.25 -11.57
CA GLY A 117 -5.39 0.45 -12.02
C GLY A 117 -4.81 -0.15 -13.31
N TYR A 118 -4.75 -1.47 -13.43
CA TYR A 118 -4.34 -2.11 -14.69
C TYR A 118 -5.24 -1.75 -15.88
N LYS A 119 -6.55 -1.68 -15.67
CA LYS A 119 -7.49 -1.26 -16.73
C LYS A 119 -7.21 0.18 -17.15
N ASN A 120 -7.03 1.08 -16.19
CA ASN A 120 -6.73 2.48 -16.47
C ASN A 120 -5.36 2.64 -17.16
N ALA A 121 -4.40 1.78 -16.84
CA ALA A 121 -3.06 1.79 -17.43
C ALA A 121 -3.05 1.58 -18.95
N VAL A 122 -4.00 0.82 -19.49
CA VAL A 122 -4.07 0.44 -20.92
C VAL A 122 -5.25 1.03 -21.66
N ASP A 123 -6.13 1.76 -20.99
CA ASP A 123 -7.24 2.46 -21.64
C ASP A 123 -6.79 3.83 -22.15
N PRO A 124 -6.69 4.06 -23.47
CA PRO A 124 -6.29 5.34 -24.02
C PRO A 124 -7.21 6.51 -23.65
N LEU A 125 -8.41 6.23 -23.17
CA LEU A 125 -9.37 7.26 -22.70
C LEU A 125 -9.18 7.57 -21.20
N SER A 126 -8.39 6.79 -20.50
CA SER A 126 -8.09 7.03 -19.08
C SER A 126 -7.12 8.20 -18.93
N PRO A 127 -7.36 9.13 -17.96
CA PRO A 127 -6.35 10.13 -17.59
C PRO A 127 -5.02 9.53 -17.13
N ASP A 128 -5.05 8.29 -16.63
CA ASP A 128 -3.88 7.55 -16.17
C ASP A 128 -3.38 6.50 -17.17
N TYR A 129 -3.74 6.66 -18.47
CA TYR A 129 -3.11 5.86 -19.51
C TYR A 129 -1.59 6.01 -19.45
N LEU A 130 -0.88 4.89 -19.36
CA LEU A 130 0.56 4.88 -19.20
C LEU A 130 1.28 5.06 -20.55
N LEU A 131 2.48 5.58 -20.49
CA LEU A 131 3.32 5.81 -21.68
C LEU A 131 4.04 4.51 -22.05
N TRP A 132 3.57 3.80 -23.08
CA TRP A 132 4.06 2.45 -23.42
C TRP A 132 5.22 2.41 -24.42
N SER A 133 5.39 3.40 -25.28
CA SER A 133 6.20 3.22 -26.51
C SER A 133 7.19 4.33 -26.88
N GLU A 134 7.53 5.27 -26.01
CA GLU A 134 8.29 6.44 -26.45
C GLU A 134 9.81 6.41 -26.20
N ASN A 135 10.31 5.53 -25.33
CA ASN A 135 11.73 5.46 -25.04
C ASN A 135 12.14 4.13 -24.39
N PHE A 136 13.46 3.92 -24.27
CA PHE A 136 14.02 2.72 -23.68
C PHE A 136 13.54 2.46 -22.24
N GLN A 137 13.29 3.50 -21.46
CA GLN A 137 12.80 3.37 -20.08
C GLN A 137 11.44 2.66 -20.03
N THR A 138 10.54 2.97 -20.96
CA THR A 138 9.21 2.34 -20.99
C THR A 138 9.28 0.84 -21.24
N LEU A 139 10.25 0.35 -22.01
CA LEU A 139 10.48 -1.07 -22.20
C LEU A 139 10.88 -1.76 -20.87
N VAL A 140 11.76 -1.12 -20.10
CA VAL A 140 12.17 -1.64 -18.78
C VAL A 140 10.98 -1.71 -17.82
N ASP A 141 10.17 -0.66 -17.78
CA ASP A 141 9.03 -0.58 -16.86
C ASP A 141 7.87 -1.49 -17.29
N ALA A 142 7.69 -1.70 -18.61
CA ALA A 142 6.77 -2.70 -19.15
C ALA A 142 7.16 -4.12 -18.70
N ALA A 143 8.46 -4.42 -18.60
CA ALA A 143 8.94 -5.72 -18.09
C ALA A 143 8.54 -5.94 -16.63
N TYR A 144 8.55 -4.90 -15.77
CA TYR A 144 8.06 -5.01 -14.40
C TYR A 144 6.56 -5.28 -14.35
N ILE A 145 5.78 -4.66 -15.23
CA ILE A 145 4.33 -4.95 -15.33
C ILE A 145 4.12 -6.41 -15.75
N ALA A 146 4.84 -6.90 -16.76
CA ALA A 146 4.78 -8.30 -17.17
C ALA A 146 5.19 -9.26 -16.04
N GLU A 147 6.25 -8.94 -15.30
CA GLU A 147 6.70 -9.70 -14.14
C GLU A 147 5.63 -9.77 -13.04
N SER A 148 4.88 -8.70 -12.84
CA SER A 148 3.79 -8.68 -11.86
C SER A 148 2.71 -9.73 -12.15
N PHE A 149 2.40 -9.99 -13.42
CA PHE A 149 1.48 -11.07 -13.81
C PHE A 149 2.07 -12.46 -13.56
N ILE A 150 3.35 -12.66 -13.84
CA ILE A 150 4.03 -13.92 -13.57
C ILE A 150 4.04 -14.21 -12.06
N ARG A 151 4.38 -13.23 -11.25
CA ARG A 151 4.43 -13.34 -9.78
C ARG A 151 3.05 -13.49 -9.15
N GLY A 152 2.03 -12.91 -9.76
CA GLY A 152 0.64 -12.96 -9.32
C GLY A 152 -0.19 -14.07 -9.97
N TYR A 153 0.40 -14.95 -10.79
CA TYR A 153 -0.32 -15.94 -11.60
C TYR A 153 -1.30 -16.83 -10.83
N ASN A 154 -1.00 -17.14 -9.58
CA ASN A 154 -1.88 -17.92 -8.71
C ASN A 154 -2.97 -17.07 -8.05
N SER A 155 -3.01 -15.76 -8.30
CA SER A 155 -4.04 -14.89 -7.75
C SER A 155 -5.33 -15.03 -8.56
N TYR A 156 -6.39 -15.47 -7.91
CA TYR A 156 -7.75 -15.48 -8.44
C TYR A 156 -8.15 -14.14 -9.09
N ALA A 157 -7.58 -13.06 -8.64
CA ALA A 157 -7.84 -11.72 -9.14
C ALA A 157 -7.22 -11.45 -10.53
N ILE A 158 -6.06 -12.03 -10.84
CA ILE A 158 -5.41 -11.83 -12.15
C ILE A 158 -6.16 -12.60 -13.23
N ASN A 159 -6.73 -13.76 -12.91
CA ASN A 159 -7.57 -14.50 -13.85
C ASN A 159 -8.86 -13.74 -14.26
N GLN A 160 -9.28 -12.73 -13.48
CA GLN A 160 -10.37 -11.84 -13.85
C GLN A 160 -9.98 -10.75 -14.84
N LEU A 161 -8.69 -10.61 -15.15
CA LEU A 161 -8.14 -9.60 -16.05
C LEU A 161 -7.73 -10.17 -17.42
N GLU A 162 -8.26 -11.29 -17.88
CA GLU A 162 -7.84 -11.87 -19.17
C GLU A 162 -7.90 -10.87 -20.34
N SER A 163 -8.92 -10.02 -20.40
CA SER A 163 -9.02 -8.98 -21.41
C SER A 163 -7.92 -7.92 -21.23
N THR A 164 -7.74 -7.44 -20.02
CA THR A 164 -6.74 -6.41 -19.68
C THR A 164 -5.32 -6.94 -19.86
N GLN A 165 -5.07 -8.22 -19.56
CA GLN A 165 -3.78 -8.87 -19.82
C GLN A 165 -3.46 -8.89 -21.32
N LYS A 166 -4.43 -9.22 -22.18
CA LYS A 166 -4.26 -9.17 -23.64
C LYS A 166 -3.97 -7.76 -24.14
N ASP A 167 -4.60 -6.76 -23.57
CA ASP A 167 -4.35 -5.35 -23.90
C ASP A 167 -2.93 -4.95 -23.48
N ILE A 168 -2.47 -5.33 -22.30
CA ILE A 168 -1.09 -5.12 -21.83
C ILE A 168 -0.08 -5.84 -22.73
N GLU A 169 -0.33 -7.10 -23.08
CA GLU A 169 0.53 -7.86 -23.99
C GLU A 169 0.64 -7.20 -25.38
N LYS A 170 -0.43 -6.60 -25.86
CA LYS A 170 -0.45 -5.83 -27.10
C LYS A 170 0.42 -4.57 -26.97
N GLU A 171 0.24 -3.80 -25.90
CA GLU A 171 1.04 -2.59 -25.66
C GLU A 171 2.54 -2.92 -25.53
N ILE A 172 2.90 -3.95 -24.79
CA ILE A 172 4.29 -4.42 -24.67
C ILE A 172 4.89 -4.79 -26.06
N LYS A 173 4.12 -5.45 -26.93
CA LYS A 173 4.59 -5.80 -28.27
C LYS A 173 4.80 -4.59 -29.18
N THR A 174 4.07 -3.50 -28.96
CA THR A 174 4.24 -2.26 -29.76
C THR A 174 5.43 -1.42 -29.26
N THR A 175 5.98 -1.73 -28.09
CA THR A 175 7.14 -1.04 -27.49
C THR A 175 8.49 -1.54 -28.05
N ASN A 176 8.49 -2.63 -28.85
CA ASN A 176 9.65 -3.16 -29.55
C ASN A 176 9.65 -2.73 -31.02
#